data_6cd8d14b3721a0b53f36b75b115d008c
#
_entry.id   6cd8d14b3721a0b53f36b75b115d008c
#
_cell.length_a   1.000
_cell.length_b   1.000
_cell.length_c   1.000
_cell.angle_alpha   90.00
_cell.angle_beta   90.00
_cell.angle_gamma   90.00
#
_symmetry.space_group_name_H-M   'P 1'
#
loop_
_entity.id
_entity.type
_entity.pdbx_description
1 polymer ?
#
loop_
_entity_poly.entity_id
_entity_poly.type
_entity_poly.pdbx_seq_one_letter_code
_entity_poly.pdbx_strand_id
1 'polypeptide(L)' 'MKEVLKIEARREGYSFDQVARTMTVGELIEVLQNYDEDTPIYLSHDNGYTYGGITQGRIDTDYMEEEEEEEEEEEEEE' A
#
# COMPACT_ATOMS: atom_id res chain seq x y z
N MET A 1 -6.09 16.63 -21.52
CA MET A 1 -5.14 16.04 -20.60
C MET A 1 -5.74 14.80 -19.98
N LYS A 2 -4.89 13.86 -19.64
CA LYS A 2 -5.32 12.62 -19.05
C LYS A 2 -4.96 12.62 -17.58
N GLU A 3 -5.90 12.29 -16.72
CA GLU A 3 -5.65 12.20 -15.30
C GLU A 3 -4.93 10.91 -14.98
N VAL A 4 -3.91 10.99 -14.15
CA VAL A 4 -3.22 9.83 -13.62
C VAL A 4 -3.15 9.95 -12.12
N LEU A 5 -3.11 8.81 -11.44
CA LEU A 5 -2.96 8.76 -10.00
C LEU A 5 -1.50 8.46 -9.69
N LYS A 6 -0.97 9.17 -8.73
CA LYS A 6 0.42 9.00 -8.34
C LYS A 6 0.48 8.60 -6.87
N ILE A 7 1.20 7.55 -6.58
CA ILE A 7 1.43 7.11 -5.21
C ILE A 7 2.91 7.26 -4.93
N GLU A 8 3.23 8.05 -3.93
CA GLU A 8 4.62 8.25 -3.56
C GLU A 8 5.12 7.05 -2.79
N ALA A 9 6.18 6.42 -3.27
CA ALA A 9 6.81 5.30 -2.59
C ALA A 9 7.88 5.84 -1.65
N ARG A 10 7.73 5.55 -0.37
CA ARG A 10 8.64 6.07 0.64
C ARG A 10 9.26 4.92 1.40
N ARG A 11 10.51 5.09 1.73
CA ARG A 11 11.22 4.10 2.51
C ARG A 11 11.35 4.59 3.94
N GLU A 12 11.04 3.71 4.89
CA GLU A 12 11.10 4.10 6.28
C GLU A 12 11.90 3.12 7.12
N GLY A 13 12.36 2.01 6.52
CA GLY A 13 13.15 1.06 7.26
C GLY A 13 13.39 -0.21 6.48
N TYR A 14 13.95 -1.18 7.16
CA TYR A 14 14.31 -2.45 6.54
C TYR A 14 13.31 -3.55 6.84
N SER A 15 12.34 -3.30 7.70
CA SER A 15 11.31 -4.28 8.03
C SER A 15 9.99 -3.57 8.19
N PHE A 16 8.92 -4.37 8.21
CA PHE A 16 7.57 -3.80 8.25
C PHE A 16 7.32 -2.97 9.51
N ASP A 17 7.86 -3.41 10.63
CA ASP A 17 7.57 -2.74 11.89
C ASP A 17 8.30 -1.40 12.02
N GLN A 18 9.16 -1.06 11.08
CA GLN A 18 9.82 0.24 11.06
C GLN A 18 9.03 1.27 10.28
N VAL A 19 7.95 0.86 9.63
CA VAL A 19 7.06 1.78 8.93
C VAL A 19 6.06 2.33 9.93
N ALA A 20 6.01 3.66 10.04
CA ALA A 20 5.17 4.28 11.06
C ALA A 20 3.70 4.09 10.77
N ARG A 21 3.30 4.26 9.52
CA ARG A 21 1.90 4.17 9.14
C ARG A 21 1.76 3.68 7.72
N THR A 22 0.76 2.88 7.51
CA THR A 22 0.36 2.51 6.16
C THR A 22 -1.11 2.18 6.19
N MET A 23 -1.74 2.24 5.03
CA MET A 23 -3.17 1.97 4.93
C MET A 23 -3.42 0.49 4.80
N THR A 24 -4.57 0.05 5.29
CA THR A 24 -5.03 -1.30 5.03
C THR A 24 -5.57 -1.39 3.61
N VAL A 25 -5.83 -2.63 3.19
CA VAL A 25 -6.43 -2.86 1.87
C VAL A 25 -7.75 -2.11 1.75
N GLY A 26 -8.60 -2.22 2.80
CA GLY A 26 -9.90 -1.55 2.74
C GLY A 26 -9.79 -0.05 2.64
N GLU A 27 -8.86 0.53 3.38
CA GLU A 27 -8.67 1.97 3.33
C GLU A 27 -8.19 2.42 1.96
N LEU A 28 -7.31 1.65 1.34
CA LEU A 28 -6.82 2.00 0.02
C LEU A 28 -7.94 1.89 -1.01
N ILE A 29 -8.79 0.87 -0.89
CA ILE A 29 -9.92 0.75 -1.79
C ILE A 29 -10.82 1.98 -1.72
N GLU A 30 -11.07 2.47 -0.50
CA GLU A 30 -11.90 3.66 -0.35
C GLU A 30 -11.30 4.88 -1.05
N VAL A 31 -9.99 5.04 -0.92
CA VAL A 31 -9.32 6.16 -1.59
C VAL A 31 -9.44 6.01 -3.10
N LEU A 32 -9.21 4.80 -3.61
CA LEU A 32 -9.21 4.57 -5.05
C LEU A 32 -10.58 4.74 -5.65
N GLN A 33 -11.64 4.57 -4.86
CA GLN A 33 -13.00 4.73 -5.38
C GLN A 33 -13.33 6.17 -5.75
N ASN A 34 -12.49 7.12 -5.33
CA ASN A 34 -12.68 8.52 -5.71
C ASN A 34 -12.17 8.81 -7.12
N TYR A 35 -11.65 7.82 -7.80
CA TYR A 35 -11.06 7.98 -9.11
C TYR A 35 -11.75 7.07 -10.10
N ASP A 36 -11.67 7.47 -11.37
CA ASP A 36 -12.21 6.65 -12.46
C ASP A 36 -11.46 5.32 -12.48
N GLU A 37 -12.19 4.24 -12.72
CA GLU A 37 -11.56 2.93 -12.70
C GLU A 37 -10.53 2.74 -13.80
N ASP A 38 -10.58 3.58 -14.84
CA ASP A 38 -9.59 3.52 -15.92
C ASP A 38 -8.38 4.41 -15.68
N THR A 39 -8.32 5.08 -14.55
CA THR A 39 -7.19 5.95 -14.23
C THR A 39 -5.95 5.11 -13.94
N PRO A 40 -4.87 5.29 -14.69
CA PRO A 40 -3.66 4.52 -14.42
C PRO A 40 -2.96 5.00 -13.16
N ILE A 41 -2.28 4.09 -12.49
CA ILE A 41 -1.61 4.36 -11.24
C ILE A 41 -0.11 4.19 -11.42
N TYR A 42 0.64 5.18 -10.96
CA TYR A 42 2.10 5.15 -11.03
C TYR A 42 2.68 5.30 -9.63
N LEU A 43 3.80 4.65 -9.40
CA LEU A 43 4.57 4.87 -8.18
C LEU A 43 5.59 5.96 -8.46
N SER A 44 5.69 6.89 -7.53
CA SER A 44 6.64 7.99 -7.64
C SER A 44 7.78 7.74 -6.67
N HIS A 45 9.00 7.89 -7.15
CA HIS A 45 10.20 7.68 -6.34
C HIS A 45 11.02 8.96 -6.31
N ASP A 46 11.75 9.12 -5.21
CA ASP A 46 12.71 10.21 -5.09
C ASP A 46 12.07 11.56 -5.36
N ASN A 47 10.96 11.81 -4.69
CA ASN A 47 10.23 13.07 -4.77
C ASN A 47 9.78 13.41 -6.19
N GLY A 48 9.41 12.37 -6.94
CA GLY A 48 8.93 12.58 -8.29
C GLY A 48 10.01 12.60 -9.35
N TYR A 49 11.20 12.20 -8.96
CA TYR A 49 12.30 12.18 -9.91
C TYR A 49 12.20 11.01 -10.89
N THR A 50 11.70 9.85 -10.42
CA THR A 50 11.50 8.70 -11.27
C THR A 50 10.15 8.09 -10.98
N TYR A 51 9.66 7.26 -11.89
CA TYR A 51 8.35 6.63 -11.76
C TYR A 51 8.43 5.15 -12.07
N GLY A 52 7.51 4.42 -11.50
CA GLY A 52 7.33 3.02 -11.80
C GLY A 52 5.88 2.69 -11.93
N GLY A 53 5.58 1.49 -12.40
CA GLY A 53 4.21 1.05 -12.56
C GLY A 53 3.86 -0.02 -11.55
N ILE A 54 2.57 -0.32 -11.47
CA ILE A 54 2.06 -1.38 -10.62
C ILE A 54 1.54 -2.47 -11.53
N THR A 55 2.05 -3.68 -11.38
CA THR A 55 1.57 -4.82 -12.13
C THR A 55 1.18 -5.93 -11.18
N GLN A 56 0.29 -6.78 -11.63
CA GLN A 56 -0.20 -7.87 -10.79
C GLN A 56 0.93 -8.79 -10.35
N GLY A 57 1.91 -9.01 -11.20
CA GLY A 57 3.01 -9.90 -10.87
C GLY A 57 3.92 -9.37 -9.78
N ARG A 58 3.79 -8.09 -9.43
CA ARG A 58 4.58 -7.48 -8.38
C ARG A 58 3.79 -7.27 -7.10
N ILE A 59 2.55 -7.75 -7.06
CA ILE A 59 1.74 -7.67 -5.87
C ILE A 59 1.74 -9.05 -5.24
N ASP A 60 2.21 -9.13 -4.02
CA ASP A 60 2.49 -10.40 -3.38
C ASP A 60 2.10 -10.34 -1.92
N THR A 61 1.94 -11.49 -1.32
CA THR A 61 1.61 -11.62 0.09
C THR A 61 2.89 -11.91 0.87
N ASP A 62 3.04 -11.21 1.96
CA ASP A 62 4.15 -11.44 2.86
C ASP A 62 3.62 -11.48 4.27
N TYR A 63 4.42 -11.89 5.21
CA TYR A 63 3.96 -12.08 6.57
C TYR A 63 4.88 -11.34 7.53
N MET A 64 4.25 -10.68 8.49
CA MET A 64 4.96 -9.95 9.50
C MET A 64 4.93 -10.75 10.79
N GLU A 65 6.05 -10.81 11.50
CA GLU A 65 6.05 -11.41 12.82
C GLU A 65 5.21 -10.60 13.76
N GLU A 66 4.38 -11.30 14.57
CA GLU A 66 3.54 -10.64 15.56
C GLU A 66 3.92 -11.16 16.92
N GLU A 67 3.84 -10.26 17.87
CA GLU A 67 3.93 -10.70 19.23
C GLU A 67 2.61 -11.19 19.65
N GLU A 68 2.41 -12.09 20.42
CA GLU A 68 1.21 -12.65 20.66
C GLU A 68 0.20 -11.99 21.41
N GLU A 69 -0.17 -11.67 21.20
CA GLU A 69 -1.01 -11.01 21.41
C GLU A 69 -2.08 -11.03 20.98
N GLU A 70 -2.02 -11.28 20.97
CA GLU A 70 -2.74 -11.10 20.26
C GLU A 70 -3.80 -11.41 19.82
N GLU A 71 -3.82 -11.59 20.07
CA GLU A 71 -4.61 -11.69 19.41
C GLU A 71 -5.59 -11.85 18.99
N GLU A 72 -5.50 -11.99 19.38
CA GLU A 72 -6.23 -11.93 18.80
C GLU A 72 -7.14 -12.01 18.26
N GLU A 73 -7.12 -12.20 18.64
CA GLU A 73 -7.75 -12.09 17.94
C GLU A 73 -8.62 -12.19 17.43
N GLU A 74 -8.53 -12.37 17.77
CA GLU A 74 -9.13 -12.25 17.13
C GLU A 74 -10.00 -12.34 16.63
N GLU A 75 -9.86 -12.51 16.96
CA GLU A 75 -10.48 -12.37 16.34
C GLU A 75 -11.37 -12.46 15.81
N GLU A 76 -11.17 -12.69 16.24
CA GLU A 76 -11.83 -12.57 15.63
C GLU A 76 -12.67 -12.84 15.05
N GLU A 77 -12.47 -13.08 15.44
CA GLU A 77 -13.07 -13.14 14.81
C GLU A 77 -13.83 -13.41 14.29
N GLU A 78 -13.60 -13.63 14.77
CA GLU A 78 -14.10 -13.64 14.19
C GLU A 78 -14.75 -13.70 13.83
#